data_2d138ab365f25c33e01e511e4aa71eb7
#
_entry.id   2d138ab365f25c33e01e511e4aa71eb7
#
_cell.length_a   1.000
_cell.length_b   1.000
_cell.length_c   1.000
_cell.angle_alpha   90.00
_cell.angle_beta   90.00
_cell.angle_gamma   90.00
#
_symmetry.space_group_name_H-M   'P 1'
#
loop_
_entity.id
_entity.type
_entity.pdbx_description
1 polymer ?
#
loop_
_entity_poly.entity_id
_entity_poly.type
_entity_poly.pdbx_seq_one_letter_code
_entity_poly.pdbx_strand_id
1 'polypeptide(L)'
;MALHRWLRRFLPALLLACASLAAAAPSADEHQRIQTLIQRVEKMTTMSFLRNGTAHTAAEAAQHMQAKYAHFKDRIATAEDFIDLCASRSEMSGKPYLVKMGNDAPVEASAFLTKELRAVRSAPPP
;
A
#
# COMPACT_ATOMS: atom_id res chain seq x y z
N MET A 1 49.81 53.57 -8.25
CA MET A 1 48.67 53.06 -8.99
C MET A 1 48.18 51.80 -8.34
N ALA A 2 47.14 51.90 -7.63
CA ALA A 2 46.57 50.71 -7.01
C ALA A 2 45.55 50.11 -7.96
N LEU A 3 45.95 49.06 -8.57
CA LEU A 3 45.02 48.23 -9.32
C LEU A 3 44.22 47.39 -8.36
N HIS A 4 43.13 47.93 -7.92
CA HIS A 4 42.18 47.13 -7.21
C HIS A 4 41.48 46.22 -8.19
N ARG A 5 42.05 45.12 -8.34
CA ARG A 5 41.35 44.05 -9.01
C ARG A 5 40.25 43.54 -8.10
N TRP A 6 39.12 44.03 -8.37
CA TRP A 6 37.90 43.56 -7.81
C TRP A 6 37.68 42.12 -8.29
N LEU A 7 38.28 41.19 -7.61
CA LEU A 7 37.84 39.83 -7.66
C LEU A 7 36.48 39.78 -6.98
N ARG A 8 35.47 40.10 -7.74
CA ARG A 8 34.12 39.69 -7.39
C ARG A 8 34.11 38.16 -7.48
N ARG A 9 34.39 37.56 -6.37
CA ARG A 9 34.10 36.18 -6.18
C ARG A 9 32.60 36.05 -6.19
N PHE A 10 32.07 35.76 -7.36
CA PHE A 10 30.76 35.18 -7.43
C PHE A 10 30.88 33.83 -6.76
N LEU A 11 30.50 33.72 -5.51
CA LEU A 11 30.11 32.45 -4.95
C LEU A 11 28.89 32.03 -5.73
N PRO A 12 28.93 30.92 -6.48
CA PRO A 12 27.71 30.32 -6.87
C PRO A 12 27.02 29.91 -5.57
N ALA A 13 25.90 30.55 -5.28
CA ALA A 13 24.99 30.04 -4.29
C ALA A 13 24.61 28.65 -4.79
N LEU A 14 25.24 27.64 -4.21
CA LEU A 14 24.84 26.27 -4.39
C LEU A 14 23.47 26.19 -3.72
N LEU A 15 22.43 26.42 -4.48
CA LEU A 15 21.09 26.05 -4.12
C LEU A 15 21.11 24.53 -4.00
N LEU A 16 21.39 24.06 -2.78
CA LEU A 16 21.08 22.72 -2.39
C LEU A 16 19.56 22.65 -2.44
N ALA A 17 19.03 22.26 -3.59
CA ALA A 17 17.69 21.77 -3.66
C ALA A 17 17.66 20.51 -2.79
N CYS A 18 17.33 20.66 -1.52
CA CYS A 18 16.86 19.56 -0.72
C CYS A 18 15.60 19.07 -1.42
N ALA A 19 15.79 18.13 -2.36
CA ALA A 19 14.72 17.26 -2.72
C ALA A 19 14.37 16.52 -1.43
N SER A 20 13.45 17.05 -0.66
CA SER A 20 12.81 16.30 0.40
C SER A 20 12.16 15.12 -0.33
N LEU A 21 12.77 13.95 -0.18
CA LEU A 21 12.09 12.70 -0.42
C LEU A 21 10.95 12.69 0.60
N ALA A 22 9.83 13.27 0.21
CA ALA A 22 8.61 13.11 0.97
C ALA A 22 8.39 11.61 1.09
N ALA A 23 8.42 11.09 2.33
CA ALA A 23 8.05 9.72 2.61
C ALA A 23 6.74 9.45 1.87
N ALA A 24 6.70 8.37 1.06
CA ALA A 24 5.50 8.02 0.32
C ALA A 24 4.39 7.75 1.34
N ALA A 25 3.47 8.69 1.46
CA ALA A 25 2.26 8.56 2.27
C ALA A 25 1.08 8.57 1.32
N PRO A 26 0.03 7.76 1.55
CA PRO A 26 -1.13 7.76 0.68
C PRO A 26 -1.84 9.13 0.74
N SER A 27 -2.32 9.59 -0.42
CA SER A 27 -3.24 10.72 -0.46
C SER A 27 -4.54 10.38 0.28
N ALA A 28 -5.36 11.39 0.59
CA ALA A 28 -6.67 11.17 1.20
C ALA A 28 -7.53 10.21 0.37
N ASP A 29 -7.51 10.33 -0.95
CA ASP A 29 -8.27 9.46 -1.85
C ASP A 29 -7.75 8.02 -1.83
N GLU A 30 -6.43 7.82 -1.87
CA GLU A 30 -5.86 6.48 -1.81
C GLU A 30 -6.09 5.83 -0.45
N HIS A 31 -5.96 6.60 0.63
CA HIS A 31 -6.32 6.14 1.97
C HIS A 31 -7.77 5.65 2.03
N GLN A 32 -8.70 6.43 1.49
CA GLN A 32 -10.12 6.06 1.44
C GLN A 32 -10.34 4.77 0.64
N ARG A 33 -9.66 4.61 -0.49
CA ARG A 33 -9.73 3.39 -1.30
C ARG A 33 -9.22 2.17 -0.55
N ILE A 34 -8.10 2.32 0.16
CA ILE A 34 -7.54 1.26 1.00
C ILE A 34 -8.53 0.85 2.10
N GLN A 35 -9.11 1.82 2.80
CA GLN A 35 -10.10 1.54 3.85
C GLN A 35 -11.35 0.87 3.27
N THR A 36 -11.83 1.33 2.14
CA THR A 36 -12.96 0.70 1.45
C THR A 36 -12.66 -0.74 1.06
N LEU A 37 -11.46 -1.01 0.56
CA LEU A 37 -11.02 -2.35 0.20
C LEU A 37 -11.00 -3.28 1.41
N ILE A 38 -10.46 -2.83 2.54
CA ILE A 38 -10.43 -3.59 3.78
C ILE A 38 -11.84 -3.88 4.28
N GLN A 39 -12.74 -2.90 4.23
CA GLN A 39 -14.15 -3.06 4.61
C GLN A 39 -14.86 -4.08 3.72
N ARG A 40 -14.57 -4.09 2.42
CA ARG A 40 -15.11 -5.10 1.50
C ARG A 40 -14.66 -6.50 1.91
N VAL A 41 -13.38 -6.67 2.24
CA VAL A 41 -12.85 -7.95 2.74
C VAL A 41 -13.58 -8.38 4.00
N GLU A 42 -13.75 -7.50 4.96
CA GLU A 42 -14.43 -7.80 6.22
C GLU A 42 -15.85 -8.35 6.02
N LYS A 43 -16.54 -7.89 4.97
CA LYS A 43 -17.91 -8.32 4.63
C LYS A 43 -17.96 -9.64 3.87
N MET A 44 -16.84 -10.18 3.43
CA MET A 44 -16.76 -11.43 2.66
C MET A 44 -16.79 -12.66 3.55
N THR A 45 -17.84 -12.80 4.35
CA THR A 45 -17.96 -13.79 5.42
C THR A 45 -18.04 -15.26 4.94
N THR A 46 -18.28 -15.47 3.64
CA THR A 46 -18.29 -16.82 3.03
C THR A 46 -16.93 -17.25 2.50
N MET A 47 -15.93 -16.38 2.59
CA MET A 47 -14.57 -16.65 2.09
C MET A 47 -13.65 -17.03 3.23
N SER A 48 -12.69 -17.90 2.92
CA SER A 48 -11.56 -18.22 3.80
C SER A 48 -10.30 -17.57 3.25
N PHE A 49 -9.52 -16.97 4.14
CA PHE A 49 -8.24 -16.36 3.80
C PHE A 49 -7.13 -17.25 4.36
N LEU A 50 -6.27 -17.74 3.47
CA LEU A 50 -5.22 -18.69 3.83
C LEU A 50 -3.88 -17.99 3.97
N ARG A 51 -3.26 -18.15 5.15
CA ARG A 51 -1.92 -17.67 5.44
C ARG A 51 -1.10 -18.82 6.01
N ASN A 52 -0.03 -19.19 5.32
CA ASN A 52 0.85 -20.29 5.73
C ASN A 52 0.08 -21.58 6.02
N GLY A 53 -0.92 -21.89 5.20
CA GLY A 53 -1.75 -23.09 5.34
C GLY A 53 -2.85 -23.00 6.39
N THR A 54 -2.96 -21.88 7.13
CA THR A 54 -3.99 -21.67 8.14
C THR A 54 -5.12 -20.83 7.57
N ALA A 55 -6.35 -21.28 7.74
CA ALA A 55 -7.55 -20.55 7.32
C ALA A 55 -7.91 -19.48 8.36
N HIS A 56 -8.21 -18.29 7.88
CA HIS A 56 -8.67 -17.15 8.66
C HIS A 56 -10.02 -16.67 8.16
N THR A 57 -10.81 -16.12 9.06
CA THR A 57 -12.08 -15.49 8.71
C THR A 57 -11.86 -14.15 7.99
N ALA A 58 -12.91 -13.64 7.36
CA ALA A 58 -12.89 -12.32 6.76
C ALA A 58 -12.53 -11.22 7.77
N ALA A 59 -13.07 -11.29 8.98
CA ALA A 59 -12.78 -10.34 10.04
C ALA A 59 -11.30 -10.40 10.48
N GLU A 60 -10.75 -11.59 10.65
CA GLU A 60 -9.33 -11.78 10.97
C GLU A 60 -8.42 -11.26 9.85
N ALA A 61 -8.78 -11.52 8.59
CA ALA A 61 -8.04 -11.02 7.44
C ALA A 61 -8.05 -9.49 7.39
N ALA A 62 -9.20 -8.87 7.60
CA ALA A 62 -9.32 -7.41 7.65
C ALA A 62 -8.50 -6.79 8.79
N GLN A 63 -8.52 -7.38 9.98
CA GLN A 63 -7.68 -6.94 11.11
C GLN A 63 -6.19 -7.03 10.77
N HIS A 64 -5.77 -8.12 10.15
CA HIS A 64 -4.38 -8.30 9.73
C HIS A 64 -3.96 -7.24 8.68
N MET A 65 -4.83 -6.97 7.72
CA MET A 65 -4.60 -5.93 6.71
C MET A 65 -4.47 -4.55 7.35
N GLN A 66 -5.31 -4.21 8.33
CA GLN A 66 -5.22 -2.93 9.05
C GLN A 66 -3.91 -2.82 9.83
N ALA A 67 -3.50 -3.88 10.52
CA ALA A 67 -2.25 -3.89 11.28
C ALA A 67 -1.03 -3.71 10.37
N LYS A 68 -1.00 -4.40 9.24
CA LYS A 68 0.08 -4.24 8.25
C LYS A 68 0.05 -2.86 7.60
N TYR A 69 -1.12 -2.32 7.30
CA TYR A 69 -1.26 -0.98 6.76
C TYR A 69 -0.68 0.07 7.72
N ALA A 70 -1.00 -0.01 8.99
CA ALA A 70 -0.44 0.88 10.00
C ALA A 70 1.10 0.77 10.08
N HIS A 71 1.61 -0.45 9.97
CA HIS A 71 3.06 -0.71 10.03
C HIS A 71 3.81 -0.17 8.80
N PHE A 72 3.25 -0.33 7.60
CA PHE A 72 3.90 0.02 6.34
C PHE A 72 3.45 1.37 5.75
N LYS A 73 2.65 2.12 6.46
CA LYS A 73 1.98 3.33 5.95
C LYS A 73 2.93 4.30 5.24
N ASP A 74 4.13 4.48 5.76
CA ASP A 74 5.14 5.40 5.21
C ASP A 74 5.73 4.91 3.87
N ARG A 75 5.46 3.67 3.50
CA ARG A 75 5.92 3.05 2.24
C ARG A 75 4.78 2.84 1.25
N ILE A 76 3.59 3.28 1.57
CA ILE A 76 2.37 3.05 0.78
C ILE A 76 1.90 4.40 0.24
N ALA A 77 1.99 4.59 -1.07
CA ALA A 77 1.45 5.77 -1.75
C ALA A 77 0.09 5.48 -2.39
N THR A 78 -0.14 4.26 -2.82
CA THR A 78 -1.33 3.85 -3.58
C THR A 78 -1.98 2.61 -2.99
N ALA A 79 -3.21 2.33 -3.40
CA ALA A 79 -3.89 1.09 -3.01
C ALA A 79 -3.19 -0.15 -3.58
N GLU A 80 -2.51 -0.05 -4.71
CA GLU A 80 -1.68 -1.13 -5.26
C GLU A 80 -0.50 -1.44 -4.36
N ASP A 81 0.19 -0.41 -3.84
CA ASP A 81 1.26 -0.59 -2.86
C ASP A 81 0.75 -1.30 -1.61
N PHE A 82 -0.44 -0.94 -1.15
CA PHE A 82 -1.09 -1.61 -0.03
C PHE A 82 -1.29 -3.10 -0.29
N ILE A 83 -1.83 -3.46 -1.45
CA ILE A 83 -2.04 -4.86 -1.81
C ILE A 83 -0.70 -5.61 -1.82
N ASP A 84 0.32 -5.03 -2.43
CA ASP A 84 1.64 -5.64 -2.53
C ASP A 84 2.29 -5.84 -1.15
N LEU A 85 2.31 -4.80 -0.33
CA LEU A 85 3.01 -4.85 0.97
C LEU A 85 2.21 -5.51 2.09
N CYS A 86 0.88 -5.40 2.06
CA CYS A 86 0.04 -5.77 3.19
C CYS A 86 -0.83 -7.00 2.98
N ALA A 87 -1.03 -7.44 1.73
CA ALA A 87 -2.04 -8.45 1.44
C ALA A 87 -1.61 -9.49 0.40
N SER A 88 -0.33 -9.54 0.04
CA SER A 88 0.14 -10.44 -1.02
C SER A 88 0.84 -11.68 -0.51
N ARG A 89 1.69 -11.54 0.50
CA ARG A 89 2.51 -12.65 0.99
C ARG A 89 2.89 -12.49 2.45
N SER A 90 3.23 -13.62 3.07
CA SER A 90 3.80 -13.64 4.41
C SER A 90 5.24 -13.13 4.36
N GLU A 91 5.60 -12.19 5.22
CA GLU A 91 6.98 -11.72 5.36
C GLU A 91 7.90 -12.80 5.93
N MET A 92 7.36 -13.65 6.80
CA MET A 92 8.15 -14.70 7.45
C MET A 92 8.51 -15.84 6.50
N SER A 93 7.57 -16.27 5.64
CA SER A 93 7.74 -17.44 4.78
C SER A 93 7.91 -17.10 3.30
N GLY A 94 7.55 -15.89 2.88
CA GLY A 94 7.49 -15.49 1.48
C GLY A 94 6.35 -16.15 0.69
N LYS A 95 5.55 -16.99 1.32
CA LYS A 95 4.44 -17.69 0.65
C LYS A 95 3.29 -16.72 0.37
N PRO A 96 2.65 -16.82 -0.81
CA PRO A 96 1.51 -15.98 -1.13
C PRO A 96 0.33 -16.27 -0.21
N TYR A 97 -0.40 -15.22 0.15
CA TYR A 97 -1.72 -15.38 0.76
C TYR A 97 -2.71 -15.84 -0.30
N LEU A 98 -3.62 -16.71 0.09
CA LEU A 98 -4.63 -17.27 -0.79
C LEU A 98 -6.03 -16.94 -0.28
N VAL A 99 -6.97 -16.91 -1.20
CA VAL A 99 -8.40 -16.75 -0.91
C VAL A 99 -9.14 -17.94 -1.46
N LYS A 100 -10.02 -18.52 -0.66
CA LYS A 100 -10.84 -19.67 -1.05
C LYS A 100 -12.31 -19.35 -0.86
N MET A 101 -13.08 -19.54 -1.91
CA MET A 101 -14.54 -19.38 -1.88
C MET A 101 -15.18 -20.77 -1.79
N GLY A 102 -15.81 -21.07 -0.64
CA GLY A 102 -16.44 -22.37 -0.43
C GLY A 102 -15.48 -23.54 -0.70
N ASN A 103 -15.86 -24.41 -1.61
CA ASN A 103 -15.06 -25.58 -2.02
C ASN A 103 -14.23 -25.33 -3.28
N ASP A 104 -14.23 -24.11 -3.81
CA ASP A 104 -13.47 -23.77 -5.01
C ASP A 104 -11.96 -23.85 -4.74
N ALA A 105 -11.18 -23.97 -5.81
CA ALA A 105 -9.73 -23.92 -5.72
C ALA A 105 -9.27 -22.54 -5.18
N PRO A 106 -8.27 -22.51 -4.29
CA PRO A 106 -7.74 -21.24 -3.82
C PRO A 106 -7.14 -20.41 -4.95
N VAL A 107 -7.26 -19.10 -4.85
CA VAL A 107 -6.62 -18.11 -5.75
C VAL A 107 -5.71 -17.21 -4.94
N GLU A 108 -4.72 -16.61 -5.59
CA GLU A 108 -3.85 -15.66 -4.91
C GLU A 108 -4.62 -14.42 -4.45
N ALA A 109 -4.41 -14.03 -3.20
CA ALA A 109 -5.06 -12.87 -2.60
C ALA A 109 -4.74 -11.58 -3.35
N SER A 110 -3.53 -11.41 -3.86
CA SER A 110 -3.13 -10.24 -4.63
C SER A 110 -3.97 -10.06 -5.89
N ALA A 111 -4.19 -11.15 -6.64
CA ALA A 111 -5.01 -11.12 -7.85
C ALA A 111 -6.49 -10.84 -7.52
N PHE A 112 -7.00 -11.48 -6.49
CA PHE A 112 -8.36 -11.26 -5.99
C PHE A 112 -8.57 -9.81 -5.57
N LEU A 113 -7.68 -9.26 -4.75
CA LEU A 113 -7.79 -7.89 -4.25
C LEU A 113 -7.58 -6.84 -5.34
N THR A 114 -6.75 -7.11 -6.33
CA THR A 114 -6.59 -6.23 -7.49
C THR A 114 -7.91 -6.11 -8.26
N LYS A 115 -8.63 -7.21 -8.42
CA LYS A 115 -9.97 -7.21 -9.03
C LYS A 115 -10.96 -6.41 -8.18
N GLU A 116 -10.95 -6.61 -6.87
CA GLU A 116 -11.79 -5.85 -5.95
C GLU A 116 -11.48 -4.34 -5.98
N LEU A 117 -10.20 -3.99 -6.08
CA LEU A 117 -9.78 -2.59 -6.20
C LEU A 117 -10.32 -1.93 -7.48
N ARG A 118 -10.37 -2.64 -8.58
CA ARG A 118 -11.00 -2.14 -9.82
C ARG A 118 -12.47 -1.82 -9.58
N ALA A 119 -13.17 -2.68 -8.85
CA ALA A 119 -14.57 -2.44 -8.49
C ALA A 119 -14.73 -1.20 -7.60
N VAL A 120 -13.84 -1.01 -6.62
CA VAL A 120 -13.81 0.18 -5.76
C VAL A 120 -13.61 1.46 -6.60
N ARG A 121 -12.68 1.44 -7.55
CA ARG A 121 -12.37 2.60 -8.41
C ARG A 121 -13.47 2.91 -9.41
N SER A 122 -14.25 1.92 -9.82
CA SER A 122 -15.38 2.09 -10.76
C SER A 122 -16.67 2.49 -10.06
N ALA A 123 -16.73 2.36 -8.73
CA ALA A 123 -17.90 2.78 -7.98
C ALA A 123 -18.01 4.31 -7.98
N PRO A 124 -19.24 4.87 -8.16
CA PRO A 124 -19.42 6.31 -8.01
C PRO A 124 -19.03 6.73 -6.59
N PRO A 125 -18.46 7.95 -6.40
CA PRO A 125 -18.19 8.46 -5.06
C PRO A 125 -19.48 8.55 -4.25
N PRO A 126 -19.44 8.30 -2.95
CA PRO A 126 -20.60 8.40 -2.07
C PRO A 126 -21.16 9.81 -2.02
#